data_09244b679fa0eed64d2984dae6e6850c
#
_entry.id   09244b679fa0eed64d2984dae6e6850c
#
_cell.length_a   1.000
_cell.length_b   1.000
_cell.length_c   1.000
_cell.angle_alpha   90.00
_cell.angle_beta   90.00
_cell.angle_gamma   90.00
#
_symmetry.space_group_name_H-M   'P 1'
#
loop_
_entity.id
_entity.type
_entity.pdbx_description
1 polymer ?
#
loop_
_entity_poly.entity_id
_entity_poly.type
_entity_poly.pdbx_seq_one_letter_code
_entity_poly.pdbx_strand_id
1 'polypeptide(L)'
;MSAVGFHLYRSIPTQLDLNGPLLSFTQQPESVSTDGSSVTLTGIATVSFASTNPTNSGTLKYQWYEIGVGPVSDGSGVTGSATTTLSLQSLVSPTDSGREFYLEASYEPSADSGSGINGPFNSDTITVTIFPFIEIIAQPSNSTTIPDTDTTFNIDASLSDATFSESLTYQWTLNGNDAVDGTTTQEIPVTRFEETFSS
;
A
#
# COMPACT_ATOMS: atom_id res chain seq x y z
N MET A 1 -52.27 51.79 7.14
CA MET A 1 -51.54 50.52 7.29
C MET A 1 -50.46 50.51 6.21
N SER A 2 -49.21 50.74 6.63
CA SER A 2 -48.08 50.84 5.71
C SER A 2 -47.42 49.49 5.60
N ALA A 3 -47.36 48.93 4.39
CA ALA A 3 -46.68 47.68 4.11
C ALA A 3 -45.16 47.89 4.07
N VAL A 4 -44.45 47.27 5.03
CA VAL A 4 -42.99 47.22 5.04
C VAL A 4 -42.58 46.14 4.07
N GLY A 5 -42.04 46.54 2.91
CA GLY A 5 -41.46 45.65 1.93
C GLY A 5 -40.10 45.11 2.44
N PHE A 6 -40.05 43.82 2.76
CA PHE A 6 -38.79 43.12 2.99
C PHE A 6 -38.09 42.93 1.64
N HIS A 7 -37.03 43.71 1.39
CA HIS A 7 -36.08 43.43 0.33
C HIS A 7 -35.10 42.36 0.81
N LEU A 8 -35.35 41.12 0.40
CA LEU A 8 -34.35 40.08 0.47
C LEU A 8 -33.23 40.40 -0.54
N TYR A 9 -32.17 41.01 -0.07
CA TYR A 9 -30.89 41.02 -0.81
C TYR A 9 -30.38 39.57 -0.83
N ARG A 10 -30.73 38.86 -1.88
CA ARG A 10 -29.97 37.67 -2.28
C ARG A 10 -28.62 38.19 -2.75
N SER A 11 -27.60 38.07 -1.93
CA SER A 11 -26.21 38.21 -2.39
C SER A 11 -26.01 37.11 -3.43
N ILE A 12 -26.11 37.46 -4.68
CA ILE A 12 -25.56 36.64 -5.76
C ILE A 12 -24.08 36.63 -5.46
N PRO A 13 -23.45 35.47 -5.27
CA PRO A 13 -21.99 35.42 -5.21
C PRO A 13 -21.49 35.96 -6.55
N THR A 14 -21.06 37.21 -6.53
CA THR A 14 -20.48 37.90 -7.66
C THR A 14 -19.13 37.25 -7.90
N GLN A 15 -19.05 36.59 -9.06
CA GLN A 15 -17.84 36.12 -9.66
C GLN A 15 -17.30 34.81 -9.07
N LEU A 16 -17.62 33.73 -9.77
CA LEU A 16 -16.73 32.59 -9.82
C LEU A 16 -15.35 33.14 -10.18
N ASP A 17 -14.42 33.10 -9.24
CA ASP A 17 -13.06 33.56 -9.49
C ASP A 17 -12.37 32.55 -10.43
N LEU A 18 -12.58 32.76 -11.74
CA LEU A 18 -12.01 31.96 -12.80
C LEU A 18 -10.48 32.14 -12.89
N ASN A 19 -9.91 33.00 -12.05
CA ASN A 19 -8.48 33.30 -12.02
C ASN A 19 -7.76 32.64 -10.84
N GLY A 20 -8.47 31.88 -10.01
CA GLY A 20 -7.89 31.14 -8.90
C GLY A 20 -6.97 30.00 -9.37
N PRO A 21 -6.09 29.50 -8.49
CA PRO A 21 -5.25 28.35 -8.80
C PRO A 21 -6.11 27.11 -9.04
N LEU A 22 -5.82 26.38 -10.12
CA LEU A 22 -6.42 25.07 -10.41
C LEU A 22 -5.45 23.98 -10.01
N LEU A 23 -5.82 23.19 -9.01
CA LEU A 23 -5.08 22.02 -8.57
C LEU A 23 -5.51 20.80 -9.37
N SER A 24 -4.55 19.97 -9.76
CA SER A 24 -4.83 18.66 -10.37
C SER A 24 -3.68 17.70 -10.09
N PHE A 25 -4.00 16.40 -9.99
CA PHE A 25 -2.98 15.36 -9.92
C PHE A 25 -2.47 15.06 -11.34
N THR A 26 -1.15 15.18 -11.53
CA THR A 26 -0.45 14.77 -12.75
C THR A 26 -0.01 13.30 -12.68
N GLN A 27 0.10 12.77 -11.46
CA GLN A 27 0.32 11.36 -11.20
C GLN A 27 -0.56 10.95 -10.02
N GLN A 28 -1.49 10.02 -10.27
CA GLN A 28 -2.25 9.37 -9.22
C GLN A 28 -1.37 8.32 -8.56
N PRO A 29 -1.51 8.09 -7.24
CA PRO A 29 -0.92 6.91 -6.63
C PRO A 29 -1.59 5.65 -7.17
N GLU A 30 -0.85 4.54 -7.19
CA GLU A 30 -1.32 3.25 -7.68
C GLU A 30 -1.35 2.23 -6.54
N SER A 31 -2.34 1.32 -6.59
CA SER A 31 -2.40 0.19 -5.66
C SER A 31 -1.19 -0.71 -5.83
N VAL A 32 -0.67 -1.21 -4.73
CA VAL A 32 0.59 -1.96 -4.70
C VAL A 32 0.37 -3.29 -3.99
N SER A 33 1.05 -4.33 -4.51
CA SER A 33 1.11 -5.64 -3.88
C SER A 33 2.57 -6.00 -3.61
N THR A 34 2.85 -6.55 -2.43
CA THR A 34 4.21 -6.90 -1.99
C THR A 34 4.21 -8.16 -1.14
N ASP A 35 5.39 -8.74 -0.96
CA ASP A 35 5.65 -9.87 -0.05
C ASP A 35 5.92 -9.45 1.40
N GLY A 36 5.68 -8.17 1.74
CA GLY A 36 5.60 -7.71 3.12
C GLY A 36 6.78 -6.94 3.67
N SER A 37 7.83 -6.65 2.92
CA SER A 37 8.96 -5.91 3.48
C SER A 37 8.74 -4.40 3.53
N SER A 38 8.38 -3.79 2.42
CA SER A 38 8.11 -2.36 2.35
C SER A 38 7.38 -1.97 1.06
N VAL A 39 6.66 -0.84 1.10
CA VAL A 39 6.06 -0.23 -0.07
C VAL A 39 6.36 1.26 -0.12
N THR A 40 6.35 1.80 -1.33
CA THR A 40 6.45 3.24 -1.59
C THR A 40 5.28 3.66 -2.47
N LEU A 41 4.48 4.58 -1.97
CA LEU A 41 3.34 5.16 -2.67
C LEU A 41 3.73 6.55 -3.16
N THR A 42 3.40 6.89 -4.41
CA THR A 42 3.77 8.18 -4.99
C THR A 42 2.58 8.82 -5.69
N GLY A 43 2.31 10.09 -5.36
CA GLY A 43 1.33 10.92 -6.04
C GLY A 43 1.88 12.32 -6.25
N ILE A 44 1.60 12.92 -7.40
CA ILE A 44 2.13 14.25 -7.75
C ILE A 44 0.98 15.14 -8.20
N ALA A 45 0.81 16.27 -7.52
CA ALA A 45 -0.11 17.31 -7.93
C ALA A 45 0.64 18.50 -8.54
N THR A 46 -0.06 19.26 -9.37
CA THR A 46 0.40 20.50 -9.94
C THR A 46 -0.65 21.60 -9.74
N VAL A 47 -0.20 22.83 -9.76
CA VAL A 47 -1.07 24.00 -9.76
C VAL A 47 -0.88 24.78 -11.07
N SER A 48 -2.00 25.14 -11.69
CA SER A 48 -2.01 26.02 -12.85
C SER A 48 -2.85 27.26 -12.58
N PHE A 49 -2.56 28.34 -13.27
CA PHE A 49 -3.29 29.62 -13.16
C PHE A 49 -3.84 30.00 -14.52
N ALA A 50 -5.09 30.44 -14.56
CA ALA A 50 -5.73 30.91 -15.79
C ALA A 50 -5.12 32.20 -16.33
N SER A 51 -4.37 32.94 -15.49
CA SER A 51 -3.71 34.20 -15.84
C SER A 51 -2.24 34.15 -15.42
N THR A 52 -1.36 34.69 -16.28
CA THR A 52 0.08 34.85 -16.00
C THR A 52 0.35 36.08 -15.10
N ASN A 53 -0.40 36.25 -14.04
CA ASN A 53 -0.13 37.28 -13.06
C ASN A 53 1.19 36.97 -12.33
N PRO A 54 2.22 37.81 -12.38
CA PRO A 54 3.50 37.56 -11.75
C PRO A 54 3.44 37.50 -10.22
N THR A 55 2.30 37.87 -9.62
CA THR A 55 2.08 37.73 -8.16
C THR A 55 1.50 36.36 -7.75
N ASN A 56 1.20 35.48 -8.71
CA ASN A 56 0.72 34.13 -8.41
C ASN A 56 1.88 33.27 -7.92
N SER A 57 2.16 33.33 -6.62
CA SER A 57 3.15 32.52 -5.94
C SER A 57 2.56 31.84 -4.71
N GLY A 58 3.07 30.67 -4.38
CA GLY A 58 2.62 29.89 -3.23
C GLY A 58 3.29 28.52 -3.20
N THR A 59 2.85 27.68 -2.29
CA THR A 59 3.44 26.37 -2.04
C THR A 59 2.38 25.30 -2.10
N LEU A 60 2.68 24.21 -2.81
CA LEU A 60 1.92 22.96 -2.69
C LEU A 60 2.25 22.30 -1.36
N LYS A 61 1.22 21.85 -0.66
CA LYS A 61 1.30 21.08 0.57
C LYS A 61 0.67 19.72 0.30
N TYR A 62 1.20 18.70 0.93
CA TYR A 62 0.76 17.32 0.81
C TYR A 62 0.54 16.73 2.18
N GLN A 63 -0.42 15.82 2.28
CA GLN A 63 -0.65 14.99 3.44
C GLN A 63 -1.25 13.65 2.99
N TRP A 64 -0.62 12.57 3.39
CA TRP A 64 -1.18 11.23 3.22
C TRP A 64 -2.20 10.93 4.30
N TYR A 65 -3.27 10.26 3.91
CA TYR A 65 -4.32 9.80 4.80
C TYR A 65 -4.51 8.30 4.63
N GLU A 66 -4.81 7.64 5.75
CA GLU A 66 -5.26 6.25 5.76
C GLU A 66 -6.76 6.22 6.04
N ILE A 67 -7.51 5.47 5.23
CA ILE A 67 -8.97 5.34 5.36
C ILE A 67 -9.30 4.69 6.70
N GLY A 68 -10.23 5.29 7.43
CA GLY A 68 -10.65 4.80 8.74
C GLY A 68 -9.73 5.17 9.91
N VAL A 69 -8.54 5.73 9.64
CA VAL A 69 -7.56 6.14 10.67
C VAL A 69 -7.40 7.65 10.72
N GLY A 70 -7.15 8.30 9.57
CA GLY A 70 -6.92 9.74 9.46
C GLY A 70 -5.57 10.10 8.87
N PRO A 71 -5.03 11.30 9.18
CA PRO A 71 -3.75 11.74 8.64
C PRO A 71 -2.60 10.85 9.13
N VAL A 72 -1.81 10.38 8.17
CA VAL A 72 -0.59 9.60 8.44
C VAL A 72 0.47 10.51 9.05
N SER A 73 1.22 9.98 10.01
CA SER A 73 2.36 10.69 10.63
C SER A 73 3.64 9.88 10.45
N ASP A 74 4.76 10.59 10.30
CA ASP A 74 6.07 9.95 10.28
C ASP A 74 6.37 9.32 11.65
N GLY A 75 6.98 8.13 11.64
CA GLY A 75 7.26 7.37 12.85
C GLY A 75 7.85 5.99 12.51
N SER A 76 7.73 5.04 13.44
CA SER A 76 8.25 3.68 13.26
C SER A 76 7.75 3.05 11.95
N GLY A 77 8.65 2.89 10.98
CA GLY A 77 8.34 2.27 9.69
C GLY A 77 7.54 3.15 8.72
N VAL A 78 7.29 4.42 9.04
CA VAL A 78 6.55 5.36 8.17
C VAL A 78 7.37 6.62 7.95
N THR A 79 7.57 7.02 6.70
CA THR A 79 8.23 8.28 6.35
C THR A 79 7.58 8.93 5.15
N GLY A 80 7.65 10.26 5.07
CA GLY A 80 7.16 11.03 3.94
C GLY A 80 5.66 11.35 3.98
N SER A 81 5.04 11.30 5.15
CA SER A 81 3.60 11.53 5.34
C SER A 81 3.09 12.87 4.80
N ALA A 82 3.95 13.89 4.75
CA ALA A 82 3.65 15.24 4.25
C ALA A 82 4.36 15.55 2.92
N THR A 83 4.68 14.54 2.13
CA THR A 83 5.38 14.68 0.84
C THR A 83 4.64 13.96 -0.29
N THR A 84 5.14 14.08 -1.51
CA THR A 84 4.61 13.35 -2.68
C THR A 84 4.80 11.83 -2.59
N THR A 85 5.63 11.35 -1.66
CA THR A 85 6.00 9.94 -1.54
C THR A 85 5.89 9.48 -0.10
N LEU A 86 5.04 8.47 0.15
CA LEU A 86 4.91 7.78 1.44
C LEU A 86 5.65 6.45 1.36
N SER A 87 6.54 6.20 2.33
CA SER A 87 7.20 4.91 2.50
C SER A 87 6.68 4.23 3.76
N LEU A 88 6.23 2.99 3.61
CA LEU A 88 5.78 2.10 4.68
C LEU A 88 6.73 0.92 4.74
N GLN A 89 7.19 0.56 5.94
CA GLN A 89 8.18 -0.50 6.19
C GLN A 89 7.67 -1.47 7.25
N SER A 90 8.27 -2.66 7.28
CA SER A 90 7.94 -3.71 8.27
C SER A 90 6.47 -4.12 8.22
N LEU A 91 5.92 -4.18 7.01
CA LEU A 91 4.55 -4.61 6.77
C LEU A 91 4.43 -6.12 6.93
N VAL A 92 3.33 -6.57 7.52
CA VAL A 92 3.06 -7.99 7.76
C VAL A 92 1.63 -8.37 7.36
N SER A 93 1.47 -9.51 6.70
CA SER A 93 0.16 -10.13 6.45
C SER A 93 -0.31 -10.87 7.72
N PRO A 94 -1.62 -10.89 8.05
CA PRO A 94 -2.72 -10.18 7.38
C PRO A 94 -2.92 -8.74 7.87
N THR A 95 -2.20 -8.33 8.94
CA THR A 95 -2.47 -7.10 9.70
C THR A 95 -2.42 -5.83 8.85
N ASP A 96 -1.45 -5.76 7.95
CA ASP A 96 -1.24 -4.58 7.10
C ASP A 96 -1.84 -4.73 5.69
N SER A 97 -2.34 -5.91 5.34
CA SER A 97 -2.96 -6.15 4.04
C SER A 97 -4.35 -5.56 3.98
N GLY A 98 -4.68 -4.92 2.86
CA GLY A 98 -5.98 -4.27 2.66
C GLY A 98 -6.07 -2.83 3.19
N ARG A 99 -4.99 -2.26 3.72
CA ARG A 99 -4.96 -0.85 4.11
C ARG A 99 -5.12 0.04 2.89
N GLU A 100 -5.90 1.09 3.03
CA GLU A 100 -6.23 2.01 1.94
C GLU A 100 -5.72 3.42 2.25
N PHE A 101 -5.11 4.06 1.24
CA PHE A 101 -4.51 5.38 1.37
C PHE A 101 -4.94 6.31 0.24
N TYR A 102 -4.91 7.61 0.50
CA TYR A 102 -4.98 8.65 -0.50
C TYR A 102 -4.05 9.80 -0.14
N LEU A 103 -3.64 10.57 -1.16
CA LEU A 103 -2.85 11.78 -0.99
C LEU A 103 -3.76 12.99 -1.10
N GLU A 104 -3.75 13.84 -0.08
CA GLU A 104 -4.36 15.17 -0.12
C GLU A 104 -3.33 16.20 -0.56
N ALA A 105 -3.70 17.05 -1.51
CA ALA A 105 -2.91 18.19 -1.95
C ALA A 105 -3.69 19.49 -1.74
N SER A 106 -3.02 20.51 -1.24
CA SER A 106 -3.54 21.86 -1.09
C SER A 106 -2.53 22.89 -1.57
N TYR A 107 -3.01 24.05 -2.01
CA TYR A 107 -2.16 25.16 -2.40
C TYR A 107 -2.31 26.28 -1.40
N GLU A 108 -1.20 26.69 -0.81
CA GLU A 108 -1.08 27.80 0.10
C GLU A 108 -0.45 28.99 -0.63
N PRO A 109 -1.23 30.02 -0.99
CA PRO A 109 -0.71 31.19 -1.68
C PRO A 109 0.23 32.00 -0.78
N SER A 110 1.22 32.67 -1.38
CA SER A 110 2.02 33.65 -0.63
C SER A 110 1.18 34.83 -0.18
N ALA A 111 1.62 35.50 0.88
CA ALA A 111 0.89 36.63 1.48
C ALA A 111 0.54 37.78 0.49
N ASP A 112 1.30 37.92 -0.57
CA ASP A 112 1.12 38.98 -1.56
C ASP A 112 0.34 38.54 -2.80
N SER A 113 -0.10 37.30 -2.90
CA SER A 113 -0.67 36.76 -4.14
C SER A 113 -2.14 37.13 -4.37
N GLY A 114 -2.85 37.59 -3.36
CA GLY A 114 -4.30 37.90 -3.46
C GLY A 114 -5.17 36.71 -3.88
N SER A 115 -4.57 35.55 -4.07
CA SER A 115 -5.24 34.31 -4.51
C SER A 115 -5.79 33.56 -3.30
N GLY A 116 -7.03 33.11 -3.39
CA GLY A 116 -7.65 32.29 -2.33
C GLY A 116 -6.98 30.93 -2.20
N ILE A 117 -7.10 30.32 -1.01
CA ILE A 117 -6.69 28.92 -0.80
C ILE A 117 -7.55 28.04 -1.72
N ASN A 118 -6.90 27.18 -2.48
CA ASN A 118 -7.57 26.17 -3.29
C ASN A 118 -7.17 24.78 -2.80
N GLY A 119 -8.17 23.98 -2.46
CA GLY A 119 -8.03 22.68 -1.88
C GLY A 119 -8.70 22.59 -0.50
N PRO A 120 -8.59 21.43 0.16
CA PRO A 120 -7.80 20.26 -0.27
C PRO A 120 -8.43 19.49 -1.45
N PHE A 121 -7.58 18.87 -2.26
CA PHE A 121 -7.96 17.93 -3.31
C PHE A 121 -7.34 16.56 -3.01
N ASN A 122 -8.15 15.52 -3.13
CA ASN A 122 -7.72 14.16 -2.87
C ASN A 122 -7.36 13.44 -4.17
N SER A 123 -6.33 12.62 -4.11
CA SER A 123 -6.04 11.62 -5.14
C SER A 123 -7.10 10.51 -5.16
N ASP A 124 -6.97 9.60 -6.10
CA ASP A 124 -7.64 8.32 -6.03
C ASP A 124 -7.19 7.56 -4.79
N THR A 125 -8.10 6.75 -4.23
CA THR A 125 -7.78 5.83 -3.13
C THR A 125 -7.07 4.62 -3.69
N ILE A 126 -6.02 4.18 -3.03
CA ILE A 126 -5.24 3.00 -3.38
C ILE A 126 -5.24 2.00 -2.24
N THR A 127 -5.02 0.73 -2.57
CA THR A 127 -4.93 -0.38 -1.61
C THR A 127 -3.51 -0.94 -1.59
N VAL A 128 -3.01 -1.22 -0.39
CA VAL A 128 -1.78 -1.99 -0.16
C VAL A 128 -2.16 -3.42 0.14
N THR A 129 -1.70 -4.37 -0.69
CA THR A 129 -1.93 -5.81 -0.50
C THR A 129 -0.63 -6.48 -0.11
N ILE A 130 -0.64 -7.22 1.00
CA ILE A 130 0.51 -7.98 1.48
C ILE A 130 0.24 -9.45 1.23
N PHE A 131 1.12 -10.11 0.47
CA PHE A 131 1.05 -11.56 0.27
C PHE A 131 1.82 -12.30 1.36
N PRO A 132 1.37 -13.48 1.78
CA PRO A 132 2.13 -14.31 2.68
C PRO A 132 3.36 -14.89 1.98
N PHE A 133 4.41 -15.13 2.73
CA PHE A 133 5.61 -15.87 2.29
C PHE A 133 5.65 -17.26 2.92
N ILE A 134 6.43 -18.15 2.30
CA ILE A 134 6.65 -19.49 2.85
C ILE A 134 7.76 -19.40 3.91
N GLU A 135 7.46 -19.85 5.11
CA GLU A 135 8.40 -19.99 6.21
C GLU A 135 8.82 -21.45 6.36
N ILE A 136 10.12 -21.72 6.32
CA ILE A 136 10.66 -23.04 6.61
C ILE A 136 10.89 -23.15 8.12
N ILE A 137 10.05 -23.92 8.78
CA ILE A 137 10.10 -24.12 10.24
C ILE A 137 11.20 -25.10 10.61
N ALA A 138 11.35 -26.17 9.83
CA ALA A 138 12.41 -27.13 10.03
C ALA A 138 13.02 -27.57 8.70
N GLN A 139 14.35 -27.46 8.60
CA GLN A 139 15.12 -27.94 7.45
C GLN A 139 15.37 -29.46 7.54
N PRO A 140 15.44 -30.16 6.38
CA PRO A 140 15.86 -31.55 6.38
C PRO A 140 17.27 -31.72 6.97
N SER A 141 17.46 -32.75 7.74
CA SER A 141 18.76 -33.11 8.31
C SER A 141 19.50 -34.07 7.42
N ASN A 142 20.84 -33.96 7.40
CA ASN A 142 21.69 -34.97 6.75
C ASN A 142 21.46 -36.34 7.40
N SER A 143 21.29 -37.37 6.57
CA SER A 143 21.22 -38.76 7.01
C SER A 143 22.36 -39.56 6.44
N THR A 144 22.91 -40.50 7.25
CA THR A 144 23.89 -41.48 6.82
C THR A 144 23.27 -42.84 7.11
N THR A 145 23.12 -43.65 6.09
CA THR A 145 22.52 -44.99 6.21
C THR A 145 23.49 -46.04 5.64
N ILE A 146 23.29 -47.31 6.03
CA ILE A 146 24.01 -48.45 5.43
C ILE A 146 23.22 -48.94 4.20
N PRO A 147 23.86 -49.60 3.23
CA PRO A 147 23.14 -50.20 2.09
C PRO A 147 21.91 -51.02 2.49
N ASP A 148 20.88 -50.98 1.66
CA ASP A 148 19.64 -51.70 1.83
C ASP A 148 18.84 -51.32 3.09
N THR A 149 18.94 -50.07 3.55
CA THR A 149 18.10 -49.50 4.62
C THR A 149 17.40 -48.23 4.15
N ASP A 150 16.15 -48.11 4.55
CA ASP A 150 15.36 -46.90 4.27
C ASP A 150 15.82 -45.70 5.09
N THR A 151 15.70 -44.53 4.55
CA THR A 151 15.94 -43.29 5.27
C THR A 151 14.79 -42.33 5.03
N THR A 152 14.50 -41.50 6.03
CA THR A 152 13.44 -40.50 5.96
C THR A 152 14.02 -39.09 6.08
N PHE A 153 13.60 -38.21 5.20
CA PHE A 153 13.88 -36.78 5.28
C PHE A 153 12.58 -36.04 5.60
N ASN A 154 12.66 -35.08 6.50
CA ASN A 154 11.53 -34.29 6.91
C ASN A 154 11.79 -32.82 6.61
N ILE A 155 10.77 -32.12 6.15
CA ILE A 155 10.71 -30.66 6.05
C ILE A 155 9.43 -30.18 6.72
N ASP A 156 9.52 -29.05 7.40
CA ASP A 156 8.35 -28.40 8.00
C ASP A 156 8.29 -26.97 7.48
N ALA A 157 7.17 -26.63 6.85
CA ALA A 157 6.96 -25.30 6.27
C ALA A 157 5.52 -24.85 6.43
N SER A 158 5.32 -23.55 6.57
CA SER A 158 3.99 -22.94 6.62
C SER A 158 3.97 -21.65 5.81
N LEU A 159 2.76 -21.12 5.57
CA LEU A 159 2.61 -19.73 5.16
C LEU A 159 2.69 -18.83 6.40
N SER A 160 3.30 -17.66 6.23
CA SER A 160 3.38 -16.65 7.30
C SER A 160 2.01 -16.12 7.74
N ASP A 161 0.98 -16.36 6.94
CA ASP A 161 -0.41 -15.98 7.19
C ASP A 161 -1.32 -17.19 7.07
N ALA A 162 -1.79 -17.69 8.22
CA ALA A 162 -2.66 -18.85 8.31
C ALA A 162 -4.10 -18.60 7.80
N THR A 163 -4.46 -17.38 7.45
CA THR A 163 -5.79 -17.08 6.88
C THR A 163 -5.87 -17.40 5.39
N PHE A 164 -4.72 -17.59 4.73
CA PHE A 164 -4.66 -18.06 3.36
C PHE A 164 -4.97 -19.56 3.29
N SER A 165 -5.87 -19.93 2.39
CA SER A 165 -6.32 -21.32 2.18
C SER A 165 -5.54 -22.04 1.06
N GLU A 166 -4.41 -21.50 0.65
CA GLU A 166 -3.54 -22.08 -0.36
C GLU A 166 -2.81 -23.32 0.17
N SER A 167 -2.61 -24.30 -0.71
CA SER A 167 -1.87 -25.52 -0.37
C SER A 167 -0.40 -25.37 -0.69
N LEU A 168 0.48 -25.77 0.22
CA LEU A 168 1.91 -25.91 -0.08
C LEU A 168 2.15 -27.21 -0.87
N THR A 169 2.98 -27.11 -1.91
CA THR A 169 3.46 -28.27 -2.67
C THR A 169 4.94 -28.47 -2.42
N TYR A 170 5.35 -29.71 -2.32
CA TYR A 170 6.73 -30.08 -2.07
C TYR A 170 7.22 -30.97 -3.22
N GLN A 171 8.48 -30.79 -3.61
CA GLN A 171 9.15 -31.64 -4.57
C GLN A 171 10.56 -31.95 -4.07
N TRP A 172 10.82 -33.22 -3.81
CA TRP A 172 12.17 -33.69 -3.54
C TRP A 172 12.94 -33.87 -4.85
N THR A 173 14.24 -33.56 -4.83
CA THR A 173 15.11 -33.79 -5.98
C THR A 173 16.28 -34.68 -5.57
N LEU A 174 16.64 -35.60 -6.45
CA LEU A 174 17.84 -36.44 -6.32
C LEU A 174 18.80 -36.11 -7.46
N ASN A 175 19.99 -35.63 -7.13
CA ASN A 175 21.02 -35.23 -8.12
C ASN A 175 20.48 -34.21 -9.15
N GLY A 176 19.61 -33.32 -8.74
CA GLY A 176 19.01 -32.29 -9.61
C GLY A 176 17.85 -32.75 -10.48
N ASN A 177 17.41 -34.00 -10.36
CA ASN A 177 16.21 -34.52 -11.00
C ASN A 177 15.10 -34.74 -9.94
N ASP A 178 13.85 -34.63 -10.37
CA ASP A 178 12.74 -34.90 -9.49
C ASP A 178 12.77 -36.35 -8.98
N ALA A 179 12.62 -36.51 -7.68
CA ALA A 179 12.46 -37.83 -7.09
C ALA A 179 11.05 -38.34 -7.45
N VAL A 180 10.95 -39.60 -7.92
CA VAL A 180 9.72 -40.13 -8.52
C VAL A 180 8.56 -40.16 -7.52
N ASP A 181 8.85 -40.35 -6.24
CA ASP A 181 7.87 -40.47 -5.17
C ASP A 181 7.90 -39.26 -4.20
N GLY A 182 8.66 -38.22 -4.55
CA GLY A 182 8.91 -37.07 -3.67
C GLY A 182 7.99 -35.87 -3.87
N THR A 183 6.82 -36.05 -4.49
CA THR A 183 5.86 -34.95 -4.68
C THR A 183 4.66 -35.15 -3.78
N THR A 184 4.42 -34.18 -2.94
CA THR A 184 3.22 -34.17 -2.08
C THR A 184 2.59 -32.79 -2.09
N THR A 185 1.27 -32.76 -2.16
CA THR A 185 0.45 -31.56 -1.95
C THR A 185 -0.19 -31.67 -0.58
N GLN A 186 0.01 -30.66 0.23
CA GLN A 186 -0.59 -30.63 1.56
C GLN A 186 -1.40 -29.37 1.76
N GLU A 187 -2.61 -29.52 2.32
CA GLU A 187 -3.49 -28.38 2.63
C GLU A 187 -3.04 -27.68 3.92
N ILE A 188 -3.17 -26.37 3.97
CA ILE A 188 -2.86 -25.57 5.16
C ILE A 188 -3.98 -25.74 6.21
N PRO A 189 -3.63 -25.80 7.49
CA PRO A 189 -2.34 -25.66 8.13
C PRO A 189 -1.51 -26.93 8.12
N VAL A 190 -0.36 -26.87 7.46
CA VAL A 190 0.61 -27.96 7.50
C VAL A 190 1.62 -27.68 8.58
N THR A 191 1.80 -28.62 9.45
CA THR A 191 2.82 -28.55 10.47
C THR A 191 4.01 -29.45 10.18
N ARG A 192 3.85 -30.45 9.30
CA ARG A 192 4.93 -31.40 9.01
C ARG A 192 4.69 -32.20 7.74
N PHE A 193 5.73 -32.40 6.97
CA PHE A 193 5.81 -33.32 5.85
C PHE A 193 6.93 -34.35 6.09
N GLU A 194 6.66 -35.62 5.85
CA GLU A 194 7.62 -36.74 5.96
C GLU A 194 7.59 -37.54 4.66
N GLU A 195 8.76 -37.80 4.10
CA GLU A 195 8.94 -38.63 2.92
C GLU A 195 9.94 -39.72 3.23
N THR A 196 9.62 -40.97 2.87
CA THR A 196 10.50 -42.11 3.04
C THR A 196 10.93 -42.60 1.68
N PHE A 197 12.22 -42.64 1.44
CA PHE A 197 12.84 -43.17 0.22
C PHE A 197 13.29 -44.61 0.50
N SER A 198 12.74 -45.55 -0.28
CA SER A 198 13.14 -46.96 -0.24
C SER A 198 14.35 -47.20 -1.13
N SER A 199 15.28 -48.00 -0.69
CA SER A 199 16.50 -48.42 -1.43
C SER A 199 16.18 -49.55 -2.40
#